data_3478800852d1f5aed6a33528343069fb
#
_entry.id   3478800852d1f5aed6a33528343069fb
#
_cell.length_a   1.000
_cell.length_b   1.000
_cell.length_c   1.000
_cell.angle_alpha   90.00
_cell.angle_beta   90.00
_cell.angle_gamma   90.00
#
_symmetry.space_group_name_H-M   'P 1'
#
loop_
_entity.id
_entity.type
_entity.pdbx_description
1 polymer ?
#
loop_
_entity_poly.entity_id
_entity_poly.type
_entity_poly.pdbx_seq_one_letter_code
_entity_poly.pdbx_strand_id
1 'polypeptide(L)'
;MSRSRRYAVIALSAALFSSSTVSAFAAPTPSPSPSASMDPYKAAQEQYKKDRDIYMLALQDREMKMRAINTTFKSAIDKSTYDAKSAMLLATTPDQKNAITSARRAAVASAIISRESAIEALEALPLPPVQPQRPAKMSPQGMSEQKDKKKR
;
A
#
# COMPACT_ATOMS: atom_id res chain seq x y z
N MET A 1 -39.60 -19.86 11.31
CA MET A 1 -38.48 -20.75 10.89
C MET A 1 -37.16 -20.10 11.32
N SER A 2 -36.63 -20.60 12.42
CA SER A 2 -35.42 -20.10 13.10
C SER A 2 -34.17 -20.67 12.42
N ARG A 3 -33.27 -19.80 11.94
CA ARG A 3 -31.95 -20.20 11.44
C ARG A 3 -30.89 -19.94 12.51
N SER A 4 -30.47 -21.01 13.17
CA SER A 4 -29.39 -21.04 14.15
C SER A 4 -28.05 -20.57 13.53
N ARG A 5 -27.45 -19.53 14.08
CA ARG A 5 -26.06 -19.12 13.79
C ARG A 5 -25.11 -20.00 14.58
N ARG A 6 -24.33 -20.81 13.89
CA ARG A 6 -23.25 -21.63 14.48
C ARG A 6 -22.00 -20.74 14.59
N TYR A 7 -21.64 -20.37 15.81
CA TYR A 7 -20.36 -19.74 16.10
C TYR A 7 -19.29 -20.84 16.22
N ALA A 8 -18.28 -20.81 15.36
CA ALA A 8 -17.11 -21.65 15.48
C ALA A 8 -16.15 -21.02 16.53
N VAL A 9 -15.96 -21.72 17.63
CA VAL A 9 -14.99 -21.36 18.68
C VAL A 9 -13.63 -21.92 18.24
N ILE A 10 -12.67 -21.04 17.99
CA ILE A 10 -11.28 -21.42 17.71
C ILE A 10 -10.56 -21.52 19.06
N ALA A 11 -10.18 -22.75 19.43
CA ALA A 11 -9.40 -23.04 20.62
C ALA A 11 -7.91 -22.66 20.37
N LEU A 12 -7.41 -21.77 21.23
CA LEU A 12 -6.01 -21.35 21.25
C LEU A 12 -5.20 -22.36 22.07
N SER A 13 -4.34 -23.15 21.41
CA SER A 13 -3.42 -24.09 22.07
C SER A 13 -2.16 -23.39 22.51
N ALA A 14 -1.94 -23.25 23.81
CA ALA A 14 -0.69 -22.75 24.40
C ALA A 14 0.35 -23.87 24.39
N ALA A 15 1.48 -23.67 23.71
CA ALA A 15 2.65 -24.53 23.74
C ALA A 15 3.60 -24.09 24.86
N LEU A 16 3.81 -24.97 25.84
CA LEU A 16 4.78 -24.82 26.92
C LEU A 16 6.20 -25.06 26.38
N PHE A 17 7.05 -24.04 26.39
CA PHE A 17 8.46 -24.17 26.09
C PHE A 17 9.23 -24.62 27.32
N SER A 18 9.78 -25.84 27.29
CA SER A 18 10.68 -26.40 28.27
C SER A 18 12.06 -25.75 28.14
N SER A 19 12.53 -25.12 29.19
CA SER A 19 13.85 -24.52 29.30
C SER A 19 14.91 -25.60 29.48
N SER A 20 15.73 -25.88 28.47
CA SER A 20 16.94 -26.69 28.57
C SER A 20 18.12 -25.79 28.90
N THR A 21 18.68 -25.89 30.13
CA THR A 21 19.92 -25.25 30.50
C THR A 21 21.09 -25.97 29.84
N VAL A 22 21.70 -25.35 28.82
CA VAL A 22 22.95 -25.82 28.21
C VAL A 22 24.12 -25.12 28.87
N SER A 23 24.99 -25.90 29.49
CA SER A 23 26.25 -25.45 30.11
C SER A 23 27.15 -24.74 29.10
N ALA A 24 27.59 -23.56 29.47
CA ALA A 24 28.48 -22.73 28.67
C ALA A 24 29.88 -23.35 28.60
N PHE A 25 30.23 -23.91 27.47
CA PHE A 25 31.63 -24.05 27.04
C PHE A 25 32.07 -22.69 26.51
N ALA A 26 33.02 -22.06 27.21
CA ALA A 26 33.65 -20.83 26.72
C ALA A 26 34.50 -21.15 25.49
N ALA A 27 33.92 -21.00 24.32
CA ALA A 27 34.68 -20.94 23.06
C ALA A 27 35.44 -19.60 23.01
N PRO A 28 36.71 -19.58 22.49
CA PRO A 28 37.43 -18.34 22.30
C PRO A 28 36.60 -17.41 21.40
N THR A 29 36.31 -16.22 21.91
CA THR A 29 35.61 -15.15 21.21
C THR A 29 36.34 -14.88 19.91
N PRO A 30 35.73 -15.11 18.72
CA PRO A 30 36.35 -14.64 17.49
C PRO A 30 36.45 -13.11 17.60
N SER A 31 37.67 -12.61 17.50
CA SER A 31 37.96 -11.17 17.40
C SER A 31 37.00 -10.60 16.33
N PRO A 32 36.25 -9.51 16.61
CA PRO A 32 35.39 -8.95 15.60
C PRO A 32 36.26 -8.55 14.42
N SER A 33 36.18 -9.33 13.33
CA SER A 33 36.66 -8.87 12.01
C SER A 33 36.09 -7.48 11.80
N PRO A 34 36.90 -6.50 11.36
CA PRO A 34 36.37 -5.20 11.02
C PRO A 34 35.35 -5.42 9.92
N SER A 35 34.07 -5.52 10.31
CA SER A 35 32.97 -5.44 9.38
C SER A 35 33.20 -4.14 8.61
N ALA A 36 33.48 -4.26 7.31
CA ALA A 36 33.64 -3.12 6.43
C ALA A 36 32.42 -2.22 6.65
N SER A 37 32.60 -1.17 7.44
CA SER A 37 31.53 -0.25 7.82
C SER A 37 31.05 0.38 6.51
N MET A 38 29.93 -0.12 6.03
CA MET A 38 29.31 0.41 4.81
C MET A 38 29.11 1.89 5.06
N ASP A 39 29.63 2.72 4.15
CA ASP A 39 29.45 4.18 4.20
C ASP A 39 27.98 4.51 4.51
N PRO A 40 27.67 5.21 5.61
CA PRO A 40 26.29 5.46 6.03
C PRO A 40 25.44 6.11 4.94
N TYR A 41 26.06 6.88 4.06
CA TYR A 41 25.37 7.44 2.90
C TYR A 41 24.97 6.37 1.87
N LYS A 42 25.83 5.37 1.63
CA LYS A 42 25.50 4.26 0.73
C LYS A 42 24.38 3.41 1.32
N ALA A 43 24.42 3.12 2.63
CA ALA A 43 23.35 2.40 3.31
C ALA A 43 22.01 3.15 3.20
N ALA A 44 22.00 4.47 3.42
CA ALA A 44 20.82 5.30 3.25
C ALA A 44 20.30 5.32 1.79
N GLN A 45 21.20 5.31 0.81
CA GLN A 45 20.80 5.20 -0.60
C GLN A 45 20.15 3.85 -0.93
N GLU A 46 20.71 2.76 -0.41
CA GLU A 46 20.13 1.42 -0.63
C GLU A 46 18.74 1.31 0.03
N GLN A 47 18.58 1.87 1.24
CA GLN A 47 17.28 1.92 1.89
C GLN A 47 16.29 2.76 1.08
N TYR A 48 16.68 3.96 0.64
CA TYR A 48 15.84 4.80 -0.22
C TYR A 48 15.36 4.10 -1.49
N LYS A 49 16.24 3.31 -2.16
CA LYS A 49 15.85 2.53 -3.34
C LYS A 49 14.75 1.54 -3.00
N LYS A 50 14.93 0.77 -1.91
CA LYS A 50 13.93 -0.22 -1.44
C LYS A 50 12.59 0.46 -1.13
N ASP A 51 12.62 1.55 -0.37
CA ASP A 51 11.42 2.29 0.02
C ASP A 51 10.70 2.89 -1.20
N ARG A 52 11.47 3.39 -2.18
CA ARG A 52 10.93 3.86 -3.46
C ARG A 52 10.25 2.74 -4.24
N ASP A 53 10.86 1.56 -4.30
CA ASP A 53 10.29 0.43 -5.04
C ASP A 53 9.00 -0.06 -4.38
N ILE A 54 8.95 -0.12 -3.04
CA ILE A 54 7.73 -0.41 -2.26
C ILE A 54 6.65 0.65 -2.54
N TYR A 55 7.02 1.93 -2.52
CA TYR A 55 6.08 3.02 -2.81
C TYR A 55 5.51 2.93 -4.22
N MET A 56 6.35 2.64 -5.22
CA MET A 56 5.91 2.47 -6.61
C MET A 56 4.96 1.29 -6.79
N LEU A 57 5.22 0.16 -6.10
CA LEU A 57 4.32 -1.00 -6.10
C LEU A 57 2.96 -0.65 -5.47
N ALA A 58 2.95 0.08 -4.35
CA ALA A 58 1.72 0.53 -3.71
C ALA A 58 0.89 1.48 -4.61
N LEU A 59 1.57 2.37 -5.36
CA LEU A 59 0.92 3.23 -6.36
C LEU A 59 0.25 2.40 -7.47
N GLN A 60 0.98 1.43 -8.04
CA GLN A 60 0.46 0.57 -9.10
C GLN A 60 -0.73 -0.27 -8.63
N ASP A 61 -0.63 -0.86 -7.44
CA ASP A 61 -1.72 -1.65 -6.84
C ASP A 61 -2.98 -0.79 -6.64
N ARG A 62 -2.81 0.41 -6.08
CA ARG A 62 -3.93 1.35 -5.90
C ARG A 62 -4.56 1.75 -7.24
N GLU A 63 -3.75 1.98 -8.27
CA GLU A 63 -4.24 2.30 -9.60
C GLU A 63 -5.05 1.14 -10.22
N MET A 64 -4.55 -0.09 -10.09
CA MET A 64 -5.28 -1.28 -10.55
C MET A 64 -6.61 -1.44 -9.82
N LYS A 65 -6.64 -1.29 -8.49
CA LYS A 65 -7.86 -1.33 -7.69
C LYS A 65 -8.86 -0.25 -8.12
N MET A 66 -8.37 0.98 -8.34
CA MET A 66 -9.20 2.10 -8.82
C MET A 66 -9.80 1.83 -10.20
N ARG A 67 -9.01 1.25 -11.13
CA ARG A 67 -9.51 0.84 -12.45
C ARG A 67 -10.59 -0.24 -12.33
N ALA A 68 -10.39 -1.24 -11.46
CA ALA A 68 -11.37 -2.30 -11.22
C ALA A 68 -12.68 -1.72 -10.66
N ILE A 69 -12.63 -0.83 -9.68
CA ILE A 69 -13.79 -0.15 -9.10
C ILE A 69 -14.56 0.62 -10.19
N ASN A 70 -13.85 1.40 -11.01
CA ASN A 70 -14.48 2.17 -12.09
C ASN A 70 -15.08 1.27 -13.17
N THR A 71 -14.46 0.13 -13.49
CA THR A 71 -14.99 -0.86 -14.43
C THR A 71 -16.27 -1.49 -13.91
N THR A 72 -16.30 -1.88 -12.63
CA THR A 72 -17.48 -2.44 -11.97
C THR A 72 -18.64 -1.42 -11.96
N PHE A 73 -18.33 -0.18 -11.59
CA PHE A 73 -19.30 0.92 -11.63
C PHE A 73 -19.89 1.11 -13.03
N LYS A 74 -19.03 1.22 -14.05
CA LYS A 74 -19.48 1.37 -15.44
C LYS A 74 -20.36 0.22 -15.87
N SER A 75 -19.96 -1.03 -15.58
CA SER A 75 -20.75 -2.22 -15.90
C SER A 75 -22.13 -2.20 -15.24
N ALA A 76 -22.22 -1.76 -13.97
CA ALA A 76 -23.51 -1.63 -13.28
C ALA A 76 -24.42 -0.58 -13.92
N ILE A 77 -23.88 0.57 -14.35
CA ILE A 77 -24.61 1.62 -15.06
C ILE A 77 -25.09 1.12 -16.43
N ASP A 78 -24.20 0.48 -17.20
CA ASP A 78 -24.52 -0.04 -18.52
C ASP A 78 -25.62 -1.10 -18.42
N LYS A 79 -25.50 -2.03 -17.46
CA LYS A 79 -26.53 -3.05 -17.19
C LYS A 79 -27.85 -2.42 -16.81
N SER A 80 -27.89 -1.47 -15.88
CA SER A 80 -29.15 -0.81 -15.47
C SER A 80 -29.83 -0.06 -16.63
N THR A 81 -29.02 0.50 -17.53
CA THR A 81 -29.51 1.20 -18.72
C THR A 81 -30.07 0.22 -19.75
N TYR A 82 -29.38 -0.90 -19.97
CA TYR A 82 -29.83 -1.96 -20.87
C TYR A 82 -31.14 -2.59 -20.36
N ASP A 83 -31.18 -2.96 -19.08
CA ASP A 83 -32.37 -3.56 -18.45
C ASP A 83 -33.58 -2.62 -18.55
N ALA A 84 -33.36 -1.32 -18.27
CA ALA A 84 -34.42 -0.31 -18.40
C ALA A 84 -34.91 -0.14 -19.83
N LYS A 85 -34.01 -0.13 -20.81
CA LYS A 85 -34.38 -0.04 -22.23
C LYS A 85 -35.20 -1.25 -22.65
N SER A 86 -34.76 -2.46 -22.30
CA SER A 86 -35.46 -3.71 -22.61
C SER A 86 -36.86 -3.74 -21.99
N ALA A 87 -36.97 -3.35 -20.71
CA ALA A 87 -38.25 -3.29 -20.04
C ALA A 87 -39.19 -2.22 -20.62
N MET A 88 -38.66 -1.07 -21.07
CA MET A 88 -39.46 -0.01 -21.73
C MET A 88 -40.10 -0.47 -23.02
N LEU A 89 -39.48 -1.38 -23.77
CA LEU A 89 -40.08 -1.93 -25.00
C LEU A 89 -41.32 -2.77 -24.74
N LEU A 90 -41.41 -3.36 -23.54
CA LEU A 90 -42.52 -4.20 -23.10
C LEU A 90 -43.60 -3.42 -22.33
N ALA A 91 -43.29 -2.22 -21.87
CA ALA A 91 -44.17 -1.42 -21.05
C ALA A 91 -45.28 -0.76 -21.88
N THR A 92 -46.51 -1.13 -21.58
CA THR A 92 -47.72 -0.61 -22.27
C THR A 92 -48.40 0.53 -21.52
N THR A 93 -48.22 0.60 -20.16
CA THR A 93 -48.89 1.59 -19.30
C THR A 93 -47.92 2.67 -18.82
N PRO A 94 -48.41 3.90 -18.53
CA PRO A 94 -47.60 4.96 -17.93
C PRO A 94 -46.99 4.54 -16.56
N ASP A 95 -47.72 3.79 -15.74
CA ASP A 95 -47.26 3.34 -14.43
C ASP A 95 -46.08 2.36 -14.54
N GLN A 96 -46.13 1.44 -15.51
CA GLN A 96 -45.00 0.55 -15.79
C GLN A 96 -43.77 1.37 -16.23
N LYS A 97 -43.90 2.37 -17.08
CA LYS A 97 -42.79 3.24 -17.51
C LYS A 97 -42.21 4.03 -16.35
N ASN A 98 -43.06 4.54 -15.44
CA ASN A 98 -42.61 5.25 -14.24
C ASN A 98 -41.86 4.31 -13.29
N ALA A 99 -42.36 3.07 -13.09
CA ALA A 99 -41.70 2.06 -12.26
C ALA A 99 -40.32 1.69 -12.81
N ILE A 100 -40.18 1.48 -14.12
CA ILE A 100 -38.90 1.19 -14.79
C ILE A 100 -37.91 2.34 -14.61
N THR A 101 -38.36 3.59 -14.78
CA THR A 101 -37.54 4.78 -14.60
C THR A 101 -37.05 4.90 -13.16
N SER A 102 -37.92 4.65 -12.19
CA SER A 102 -37.61 4.66 -10.75
C SER A 102 -36.62 3.55 -10.41
N ALA A 103 -36.83 2.34 -10.90
CA ALA A 103 -35.91 1.21 -10.71
C ALA A 103 -34.50 1.50 -11.27
N ARG A 104 -34.42 2.09 -12.47
CA ARG A 104 -33.12 2.51 -13.05
C ARG A 104 -32.43 3.57 -12.16
N ARG A 105 -33.16 4.58 -11.68
CA ARG A 105 -32.59 5.60 -10.79
C ARG A 105 -32.07 4.99 -9.50
N ALA A 106 -32.82 4.06 -8.89
CA ALA A 106 -32.40 3.36 -7.71
C ALA A 106 -31.13 2.52 -7.94
N ALA A 107 -31.04 1.79 -9.07
CA ALA A 107 -29.87 1.02 -9.44
C ALA A 107 -28.63 1.90 -9.65
N VAL A 108 -28.77 3.06 -10.30
CA VAL A 108 -27.70 4.05 -10.46
C VAL A 108 -27.24 4.59 -9.11
N ALA A 109 -28.17 4.97 -8.21
CA ALA A 109 -27.83 5.44 -6.89
C ALA A 109 -27.07 4.38 -6.06
N SER A 110 -27.52 3.12 -6.10
CA SER A 110 -26.84 2.00 -5.46
C SER A 110 -25.42 1.79 -6.03
N ALA A 111 -25.25 1.91 -7.33
CA ALA A 111 -23.92 1.78 -7.96
C ALA A 111 -22.97 2.91 -7.51
N ILE A 112 -23.46 4.14 -7.34
CA ILE A 112 -22.67 5.28 -6.83
C ILE A 112 -22.22 4.99 -5.41
N ILE A 113 -23.15 4.61 -4.50
CA ILE A 113 -22.82 4.29 -3.11
C ILE A 113 -21.79 3.16 -3.03
N SER A 114 -21.97 2.10 -3.82
CA SER A 114 -21.03 0.98 -3.87
C SER A 114 -19.64 1.41 -4.34
N ARG A 115 -19.57 2.31 -5.32
CA ARG A 115 -18.29 2.87 -5.80
C ARG A 115 -17.61 3.72 -4.73
N GLU A 116 -18.34 4.58 -4.06
CA GLU A 116 -17.81 5.44 -2.99
C GLU A 116 -17.28 4.60 -1.82
N SER A 117 -18.06 3.63 -1.35
CA SER A 117 -17.64 2.70 -0.31
C SER A 117 -16.40 1.90 -0.70
N ALA A 118 -16.31 1.46 -1.97
CA ALA A 118 -15.11 0.75 -2.45
C ALA A 118 -13.87 1.66 -2.53
N ILE A 119 -14.04 2.96 -2.84
CA ILE A 119 -12.96 3.94 -2.83
C ILE A 119 -12.49 4.23 -1.39
N GLU A 120 -13.41 4.37 -0.45
CA GLU A 120 -13.10 4.57 0.97
C GLU A 120 -12.37 3.37 1.58
N ALA A 121 -12.68 2.15 1.12
CA ALA A 121 -12.01 0.93 1.54
C ALA A 121 -10.58 0.77 0.98
N LEU A 122 -10.14 1.63 0.06
CA LEU A 122 -8.77 1.61 -0.43
C LEU A 122 -7.81 2.07 0.66
N GLU A 123 -6.76 1.27 0.88
CA GLU A 123 -5.69 1.64 1.80
C GLU A 123 -5.04 2.98 1.44
N ALA A 124 -4.66 3.74 2.46
CA ALA A 124 -3.90 4.96 2.27
C ALA A 124 -2.53 4.64 1.67
N LEU A 125 -2.07 5.49 0.74
CA LEU A 125 -0.72 5.33 0.21
C LEU A 125 0.32 5.54 1.32
N PRO A 126 1.42 4.76 1.32
CA PRO A 126 2.55 5.05 2.18
C PRO A 126 3.12 6.43 1.86
N LEU A 127 3.83 7.04 2.81
CA LEU A 127 4.49 8.31 2.56
C LEU A 127 5.58 8.14 1.49
N PRO A 128 5.75 9.11 0.57
CA PRO A 128 6.80 9.06 -0.41
C PRO A 128 8.18 9.06 0.29
N PRO A 129 9.12 8.22 -0.13
CA PRO A 129 10.42 8.13 0.48
C PRO A 129 11.24 9.41 0.25
N VAL A 130 11.95 9.84 1.29
CA VAL A 130 12.79 11.03 1.25
C VAL A 130 14.18 10.65 0.76
N GLN A 131 14.67 11.35 -0.27
CA GLN A 131 15.99 11.12 -0.81
C GLN A 131 17.08 11.52 0.20
N PRO A 132 18.08 10.65 0.48
CA PRO A 132 19.17 10.99 1.40
C PRO A 132 20.04 12.11 0.83
N GLN A 133 20.33 13.09 1.67
CA GLN A 133 21.19 14.22 1.29
C GLN A 133 22.64 13.75 1.19
N ARG A 134 23.33 14.15 0.13
CA ARG A 134 24.75 13.87 -0.03
C ARG A 134 25.53 14.65 1.02
N PRO A 135 26.48 14.02 1.74
CA PRO A 135 27.35 14.75 2.66
C PRO A 135 28.07 15.88 1.90
N ALA A 136 28.16 17.04 2.52
CA ALA A 136 28.89 18.17 1.94
C ALA A 136 30.34 17.72 1.71
N LYS A 137 30.85 17.92 0.49
CA LYS A 137 32.28 17.75 0.24
C LYS A 137 33.00 18.76 1.12
N MET A 138 33.80 18.29 2.08
CA MET A 138 34.78 19.16 2.74
C MET A 138 35.71 19.68 1.66
N SER A 139 35.55 20.93 1.30
CA SER A 139 36.53 21.61 0.44
C SER A 139 37.84 21.61 1.19
N PRO A 140 38.97 21.21 0.58
CA PRO A 140 40.28 21.33 1.21
C PRO A 140 40.72 22.80 1.16
N GLN A 141 39.98 23.68 1.82
CA GLN A 141 40.30 25.08 1.99
C GLN A 141 41.08 25.23 3.31
N GLY A 142 42.36 24.95 3.26
CA GLY A 142 43.20 25.10 4.45
C GLY A 142 44.69 24.76 4.24
N MET A 143 45.16 24.47 3.03
CA MET A 143 46.56 24.08 2.84
C MET A 143 47.30 24.91 1.77
N SER A 144 46.94 26.17 1.55
CA SER A 144 47.64 27.00 0.60
C SER A 144 47.99 28.38 1.15
N GLU A 145 48.40 28.48 2.45
CA GLU A 145 48.91 29.76 2.94
C GLU A 145 50.06 29.58 3.94
N GLN A 146 51.13 28.86 3.51
CA GLN A 146 52.39 28.89 4.26
C GLN A 146 53.61 28.56 3.35
N LYS A 147 53.71 29.21 2.20
CA LYS A 147 54.92 29.08 1.39
C LYS A 147 55.27 30.36 0.68
N ASP A 148 55.45 31.47 1.40
CA ASP A 148 56.16 32.65 0.87
C ASP A 148 56.62 33.58 1.98
N LYS A 149 57.52 33.13 2.89
CA LYS A 149 58.34 34.00 3.71
C LYS A 149 59.69 33.36 4.01
N LYS A 150 60.50 33.11 2.95
CA LYS A 150 61.93 32.88 3.14
C LYS A 150 62.72 33.24 1.88
N LYS A 151 62.76 34.52 1.53
CA LYS A 151 63.82 35.12 0.72
C LYS A 151 63.82 36.62 0.94
N ARG A 152 64.53 37.05 1.98
CA ARG A 152 65.36 38.30 2.04
C ARG A 152 66.33 38.21 3.18
#